data_34cf3b7fa60c406f5744dabc7171099f
#
_entry.id   34cf3b7fa60c406f5744dabc7171099f
#
_cell.length_a   1.000
_cell.length_b   1.000
_cell.length_c   1.000
_cell.angle_alpha   90.00
_cell.angle_beta   90.00
_cell.angle_gamma   90.00
#
_symmetry.space_group_name_H-M   'P 1'
#
loop_
_entity.id
_entity.type
_entity.pdbx_description
1 polymer ?
#
loop_
_entity_poly.entity_id
_entity_poly.type
_entity_poly.pdbx_seq_one_letter_code
_entity_poly.pdbx_strand_id
1 'polypeptide(L)'
;MKNLLLGVFTLCTTFLSAQEYHWTAYNFTVAPEDLEIVGKLVGDYFGAEGNKAAGVSVFLFENHFSDNGMNFSHSLIFTGTIDAVGAQYALDSGAKWQLFLTKMNRYTNDYSSAAGKSVISYGKPGSHPIQNLYSMRIEDQTKFAKAFTKYHSKYSPSDRRVTLGRVGLGRSPDGETHYILVGVDDFKTAMSSGSYRENNKAAMAAWKEYWENTGEVKLIRSSTRVMLGKW
;
A
#
# COMPACT_ATOMS: atom_id res chain seq x y z
N MET A 1 -2.88 -64.43 -0.29
CA MET A 1 -2.12 -63.36 -0.98
C MET A 1 -2.86 -62.04 -0.75
N LYS A 2 -2.39 -61.22 0.15
CA LYS A 2 -3.01 -59.93 0.50
C LYS A 2 -2.26 -58.83 -0.24
N ASN A 3 -2.92 -58.20 -1.21
CA ASN A 3 -2.38 -57.03 -1.94
C ASN A 3 -2.48 -55.80 -1.05
N LEU A 4 -1.32 -55.32 -0.63
CA LEU A 4 -1.16 -54.05 0.09
C LEU A 4 -1.10 -52.91 -0.95
N LEU A 5 -2.18 -52.18 -1.11
CA LEU A 5 -2.22 -50.97 -1.94
C LEU A 5 -1.63 -49.81 -1.09
N LEU A 6 -0.39 -49.49 -1.40
CA LEU A 6 0.30 -48.32 -0.81
C LEU A 6 -0.16 -47.07 -1.57
N GLY A 7 -1.11 -46.34 -1.00
CA GLY A 7 -1.54 -45.04 -1.52
C GLY A 7 -0.47 -43.99 -1.21
N VAL A 8 0.28 -43.56 -2.22
CA VAL A 8 1.16 -42.39 -2.14
C VAL A 8 0.30 -41.14 -2.16
N PHE A 9 0.08 -40.57 -1.00
CA PHE A 9 -0.51 -39.22 -0.87
C PHE A 9 0.56 -38.18 -1.22
N THR A 10 0.60 -37.77 -2.49
CA THR A 10 1.42 -36.62 -2.90
C THR A 10 0.80 -35.38 -2.35
N LEU A 11 1.33 -34.87 -1.23
CA LEU A 11 1.01 -33.55 -0.71
C LEU A 11 1.55 -32.52 -1.72
N CYS A 12 0.72 -32.09 -2.65
CA CYS A 12 0.94 -30.87 -3.43
C CYS A 12 0.85 -29.68 -2.48
N THR A 13 1.97 -29.31 -1.85
CA THR A 13 2.11 -27.99 -1.24
C THR A 13 2.11 -26.97 -2.37
N THR A 14 0.94 -26.46 -2.72
CA THR A 14 0.85 -25.26 -3.53
C THR A 14 1.47 -24.13 -2.72
N PHE A 15 2.73 -23.81 -3.00
CA PHE A 15 3.28 -22.51 -2.63
C PHE A 15 2.42 -21.47 -3.33
N LEU A 16 1.46 -20.90 -2.61
CA LEU A 16 0.85 -19.64 -3.01
C LEU A 16 2.00 -18.62 -2.99
N SER A 17 2.68 -18.48 -4.13
CA SER A 17 3.53 -17.35 -4.39
C SER A 17 2.65 -16.13 -4.22
N ALA A 18 2.83 -15.39 -3.13
CA ALA A 18 2.15 -14.13 -2.95
C ALA A 18 2.57 -13.25 -4.12
N GLN A 19 1.65 -12.99 -5.04
CA GLN A 19 1.90 -12.18 -6.22
C GLN A 19 2.44 -10.83 -5.76
N GLU A 20 3.68 -10.51 -6.15
CA GLU A 20 4.28 -9.22 -5.82
C GLU A 20 3.49 -8.11 -6.51
N TYR A 21 2.93 -7.19 -5.73
CA TYR A 21 2.29 -5.99 -6.24
C TYR A 21 3.28 -4.84 -6.24
N HIS A 22 3.46 -4.25 -7.41
CA HIS A 22 4.20 -3.02 -7.60
C HIS A 22 3.25 -1.84 -7.57
N TRP A 23 3.76 -0.68 -7.19
CA TRP A 23 3.01 0.55 -7.17
C TRP A 23 3.86 1.73 -7.62
N THR A 24 3.18 2.71 -8.22
CA THR A 24 3.71 4.05 -8.43
C THR A 24 2.72 5.04 -7.83
N ALA A 25 3.23 6.08 -7.21
CA ALA A 25 2.44 7.14 -6.59
C ALA A 25 2.86 8.49 -7.16
N TYR A 26 1.88 9.31 -7.49
CA TYR A 26 2.03 10.72 -7.83
C TYR A 26 1.31 11.51 -6.76
N ASN A 27 2.07 12.31 -6.03
CA ASN A 27 1.57 13.12 -4.94
C ASN A 27 1.44 14.56 -5.41
N PHE A 28 0.40 15.26 -4.98
CA PHE A 28 0.13 16.64 -5.34
C PHE A 28 -0.76 17.32 -4.30
N THR A 29 -0.80 18.64 -4.33
CA THR A 29 -1.68 19.45 -3.50
C THR A 29 -2.89 19.88 -4.32
N VAL A 30 -4.08 19.83 -3.70
CA VAL A 30 -5.36 20.31 -4.24
C VAL A 30 -5.92 21.33 -3.27
N ALA A 31 -6.38 22.49 -3.77
CA ALA A 31 -7.09 23.45 -2.96
C ALA A 31 -8.48 22.90 -2.57
N PRO A 32 -9.00 23.17 -1.36
CA PRO A 32 -10.27 22.61 -0.90
C PRO A 32 -11.44 22.83 -1.86
N GLU A 33 -11.50 23.99 -2.51
CA GLU A 33 -12.53 24.34 -3.50
C GLU A 33 -12.44 23.55 -4.81
N ASP A 34 -11.29 22.93 -5.10
CA ASP A 34 -11.03 22.18 -6.34
C ASP A 34 -11.18 20.66 -6.19
N LEU A 35 -11.45 20.16 -4.98
CA LEU A 35 -11.50 18.71 -4.67
C LEU A 35 -12.48 17.95 -5.57
N GLU A 36 -13.69 18.47 -5.74
CA GLU A 36 -14.71 17.83 -6.57
C GLU A 36 -14.28 17.78 -8.05
N ILE A 37 -13.67 18.86 -8.55
CA ILE A 37 -13.17 18.96 -9.92
C ILE A 37 -12.08 17.93 -10.17
N VAL A 38 -11.09 17.85 -9.28
CA VAL A 38 -9.98 16.89 -9.39
C VAL A 38 -10.49 15.45 -9.31
N GLY A 39 -11.38 15.15 -8.36
CA GLY A 39 -12.01 13.83 -8.24
C GLY A 39 -12.73 13.42 -9.51
N LYS A 40 -13.51 14.36 -10.10
CA LYS A 40 -14.22 14.13 -11.36
C LYS A 40 -13.27 13.95 -12.55
N LEU A 41 -12.22 14.76 -12.68
CA LEU A 41 -11.23 14.64 -13.77
C LEU A 41 -10.55 13.27 -13.73
N VAL A 42 -10.13 12.79 -12.56
CA VAL A 42 -9.52 11.48 -12.38
C VAL A 42 -10.51 10.37 -12.70
N GLY A 43 -11.74 10.47 -12.19
CA GLY A 43 -12.81 9.50 -12.42
C GLY A 43 -13.21 9.39 -13.88
N ASP A 44 -13.43 10.51 -14.57
CA ASP A 44 -13.79 10.56 -15.99
C ASP A 44 -12.66 9.96 -16.86
N TYR A 45 -11.41 10.21 -16.51
CA TYR A 45 -10.27 9.70 -17.29
C TYR A 45 -10.07 8.20 -17.08
N PHE A 46 -9.86 7.75 -15.83
CA PHE A 46 -9.52 6.35 -15.54
C PHE A 46 -10.74 5.41 -15.50
N GLY A 47 -11.94 5.95 -15.42
CA GLY A 47 -13.19 5.21 -15.60
C GLY A 47 -13.50 4.87 -17.06
N ALA A 48 -12.91 5.60 -18.01
CA ALA A 48 -13.09 5.33 -19.43
C ALA A 48 -12.22 4.15 -19.90
N GLU A 49 -12.77 3.36 -20.81
CA GLU A 49 -12.09 2.22 -21.40
C GLU A 49 -10.82 2.64 -22.18
N GLY A 50 -9.76 1.87 -22.02
CA GLY A 50 -8.49 2.06 -22.73
C GLY A 50 -7.55 3.11 -22.12
N ASN A 51 -7.95 3.83 -21.07
CA ASN A 51 -7.12 4.86 -20.45
C ASN A 51 -6.21 4.31 -19.31
N LYS A 52 -6.28 3.01 -19.06
CA LYS A 52 -5.34 2.30 -18.18
C LYS A 52 -5.00 0.92 -18.74
N ALA A 53 -3.83 0.41 -18.41
CA ALA A 53 -3.40 -0.91 -18.82
C ALA A 53 -4.21 -2.01 -18.10
N ALA A 54 -4.39 -3.15 -18.77
CA ALA A 54 -5.00 -4.32 -18.16
C ALA A 54 -4.20 -4.77 -16.92
N GLY A 55 -4.91 -5.15 -15.86
CA GLY A 55 -4.29 -5.57 -14.59
C GLY A 55 -3.79 -4.44 -13.70
N VAL A 56 -3.94 -3.17 -14.11
CA VAL A 56 -3.67 -2.00 -13.27
C VAL A 56 -4.95 -1.56 -12.57
N SER A 57 -4.85 -1.33 -11.27
CA SER A 57 -5.83 -0.57 -10.48
C SER A 57 -5.30 0.83 -10.20
N VAL A 58 -6.15 1.83 -10.36
CA VAL A 58 -5.84 3.23 -10.09
C VAL A 58 -6.64 3.68 -8.87
N PHE A 59 -5.99 4.38 -7.95
CA PHE A 59 -6.60 4.87 -6.72
C PHE A 59 -6.31 6.36 -6.56
N LEU A 60 -7.31 7.12 -6.16
CA LEU A 60 -7.14 8.49 -5.67
C LEU A 60 -7.34 8.48 -4.15
N PHE A 61 -6.36 9.00 -3.42
CA PHE A 61 -6.42 9.16 -1.97
C PHE A 61 -6.30 10.62 -1.58
N GLU A 62 -7.00 10.98 -0.51
CA GLU A 62 -6.79 12.20 0.25
C GLU A 62 -6.02 11.87 1.53
N ASN A 63 -5.01 12.67 1.89
CA ASN A 63 -4.18 12.48 3.05
C ASN A 63 -4.72 13.28 4.24
N HIS A 64 -4.90 12.59 5.37
CA HIS A 64 -5.33 13.15 6.65
C HIS A 64 -4.28 12.86 7.72
N PHE A 65 -4.32 13.60 8.82
CA PHE A 65 -3.48 13.37 10.00
C PHE A 65 -2.00 13.16 9.67
N SER A 66 -1.49 13.99 8.78
CA SER A 66 -0.07 14.00 8.40
C SER A 66 0.72 14.98 9.25
N ASP A 67 2.02 14.72 9.41
CA ASP A 67 2.94 15.69 9.97
C ASP A 67 3.24 16.85 9.00
N ASN A 68 3.87 17.92 9.51
CA ASN A 68 4.22 19.12 8.72
C ASN A 68 5.28 18.85 7.63
N GLY A 69 5.90 17.67 7.58
CA GLY A 69 6.86 17.28 6.55
C GLY A 69 6.20 16.74 5.28
N MET A 70 4.87 16.56 5.29
CA MET A 70 4.12 16.10 4.13
C MET A 70 3.53 17.28 3.36
N ASN A 71 4.14 17.62 2.23
CA ASN A 71 3.80 18.80 1.42
C ASN A 71 2.76 18.52 0.33
N PHE A 72 1.94 17.47 0.47
CA PHE A 72 0.92 17.12 -0.50
C PHE A 72 -0.35 16.62 0.20
N SER A 73 -1.51 16.98 -0.34
CA SER A 73 -2.81 16.60 0.20
C SER A 73 -3.40 15.34 -0.45
N HIS A 74 -2.96 14.99 -1.66
CA HIS A 74 -3.52 13.88 -2.44
C HIS A 74 -2.44 12.99 -3.04
N SER A 75 -2.84 11.75 -3.35
CA SER A 75 -1.99 10.78 -4.04
C SER A 75 -2.80 10.01 -5.07
N LEU A 76 -2.34 10.01 -6.33
CA LEU A 76 -2.83 9.13 -7.39
C LEU A 76 -1.90 7.93 -7.47
N ILE A 77 -2.43 6.73 -7.23
CA ILE A 77 -1.61 5.51 -7.08
C ILE A 77 -2.04 4.48 -8.12
N PHE A 78 -1.07 3.94 -8.84
CA PHE A 78 -1.24 2.82 -9.75
C PHE A 78 -0.67 1.57 -9.10
N THR A 79 -1.40 0.46 -9.13
CA THR A 79 -0.93 -0.82 -8.58
C THR A 79 -1.22 -1.97 -9.52
N GLY A 80 -0.31 -2.93 -9.56
CA GLY A 80 -0.46 -4.13 -10.38
C GLY A 80 0.75 -5.04 -10.28
N THR A 81 0.83 -6.05 -11.15
CA THR A 81 2.08 -6.79 -11.37
C THR A 81 3.13 -5.85 -11.96
N ILE A 82 4.41 -6.23 -11.95
CA ILE A 82 5.47 -5.44 -12.59
C ILE A 82 5.18 -5.21 -14.07
N ASP A 83 4.67 -6.23 -14.77
CA ASP A 83 4.33 -6.15 -16.19
C ASP A 83 3.15 -5.21 -16.44
N ALA A 84 2.10 -5.27 -15.60
CA ALA A 84 0.95 -4.39 -15.72
C ALA A 84 1.32 -2.91 -15.47
N VAL A 85 2.11 -2.64 -14.42
CA VAL A 85 2.61 -1.28 -14.15
C VAL A 85 3.55 -0.81 -15.27
N GLY A 86 4.43 -1.68 -15.78
CA GLY A 86 5.27 -1.39 -16.93
C GLY A 86 4.46 -1.07 -18.19
N ALA A 87 3.42 -1.85 -18.48
CA ALA A 87 2.50 -1.60 -19.58
C ALA A 87 1.76 -0.25 -19.43
N GLN A 88 1.41 0.16 -18.20
CA GLN A 88 0.80 1.48 -17.95
C GLN A 88 1.71 2.62 -18.41
N TYR A 89 3.02 2.51 -18.18
CA TYR A 89 4.00 3.52 -18.62
C TYR A 89 4.27 3.47 -20.14
N ALA A 90 4.02 2.33 -20.77
CA ALA A 90 4.17 2.14 -22.21
C ALA A 90 2.90 2.49 -23.02
N LEU A 91 1.78 2.78 -22.34
CA LEU A 91 0.56 3.24 -23.03
C LEU A 91 0.86 4.50 -23.84
N ASP A 92 0.38 4.50 -25.10
CA ASP A 92 0.45 5.70 -25.92
C ASP A 92 -0.32 6.84 -25.21
N SER A 93 0.45 7.83 -24.82
CA SER A 93 -0.04 8.98 -24.08
C SER A 93 -0.73 10.04 -24.94
N GLY A 94 -1.37 9.65 -26.04
CA GLY A 94 -2.05 10.50 -27.02
C GLY A 94 -2.78 11.76 -26.51
N ALA A 95 -3.51 12.44 -27.37
CA ALA A 95 -4.14 13.73 -27.08
C ALA A 95 -5.04 13.72 -25.83
N LYS A 96 -5.68 12.58 -25.52
CA LYS A 96 -6.54 12.43 -24.31
C LYS A 96 -5.74 12.58 -23.02
N TRP A 97 -4.57 11.94 -22.95
CA TRP A 97 -3.66 12.03 -21.80
C TRP A 97 -3.13 13.46 -21.62
N GLN A 98 -2.68 14.08 -22.72
CA GLN A 98 -2.20 15.46 -22.68
C GLN A 98 -3.29 16.44 -22.21
N LEU A 99 -4.53 16.24 -22.65
CA LEU A 99 -5.66 17.03 -22.19
C LEU A 99 -5.95 16.80 -20.70
N PHE A 100 -5.90 15.55 -20.24
CA PHE A 100 -6.06 15.22 -18.83
C PHE A 100 -4.99 15.92 -17.98
N LEU A 101 -3.70 15.79 -18.33
CA LEU A 101 -2.62 16.46 -17.62
C LEU A 101 -2.78 17.99 -17.62
N THR A 102 -3.14 18.58 -18.77
CA THR A 102 -3.37 20.03 -18.89
C THR A 102 -4.47 20.49 -17.93
N LYS A 103 -5.55 19.71 -17.80
CA LYS A 103 -6.62 20.02 -16.86
C LYS A 103 -6.17 19.83 -15.41
N MET A 104 -5.51 18.69 -15.09
CA MET A 104 -5.01 18.44 -13.73
C MET A 104 -4.08 19.55 -13.26
N ASN A 105 -3.13 19.99 -14.09
CA ASN A 105 -2.16 21.03 -13.76
C ASN A 105 -2.77 22.41 -13.45
N ARG A 106 -4.05 22.62 -13.74
CA ARG A 106 -4.76 23.87 -13.35
C ARG A 106 -5.21 23.85 -11.89
N TYR A 107 -5.40 22.67 -11.31
CA TYR A 107 -6.02 22.46 -10.00
C TYR A 107 -5.09 21.75 -9.02
N THR A 108 -3.84 21.46 -9.43
CA THR A 108 -2.89 20.70 -8.61
C THR A 108 -1.52 21.35 -8.64
N ASN A 109 -0.80 21.27 -7.50
CA ASN A 109 0.56 21.82 -7.30
C ASN A 109 1.44 20.82 -6.54
N ASP A 110 2.70 21.19 -6.27
CA ASP A 110 3.64 20.51 -5.37
C ASP A 110 3.84 19.02 -5.69
N TYR A 111 4.24 18.74 -6.93
CA TYR A 111 4.37 17.37 -7.41
C TYR A 111 5.58 16.65 -6.84
N SER A 112 5.35 15.42 -6.37
CA SER A 112 6.38 14.44 -6.12
C SER A 112 5.92 13.06 -6.59
N SER A 113 6.87 12.14 -6.78
CA SER A 113 6.52 10.77 -7.16
C SER A 113 7.44 9.76 -6.51
N ALA A 114 6.90 8.57 -6.28
CA ALA A 114 7.64 7.44 -5.76
C ALA A 114 7.15 6.14 -6.40
N ALA A 115 7.99 5.11 -6.36
CA ALA A 115 7.62 3.77 -6.78
C ALA A 115 8.21 2.72 -5.85
N GLY A 116 7.53 1.58 -5.75
CA GLY A 116 7.95 0.51 -4.89
C GLY A 116 7.14 -0.76 -5.08
N LYS A 117 7.22 -1.64 -4.10
CA LYS A 117 6.46 -2.89 -4.09
C LYS A 117 5.99 -3.29 -2.71
N SER A 118 4.89 -4.02 -2.65
CA SER A 118 4.48 -4.77 -1.47
C SER A 118 5.34 -6.03 -1.34
N VAL A 119 5.87 -6.29 -0.14
CA VAL A 119 6.77 -7.43 0.11
C VAL A 119 6.01 -8.55 0.80
N ILE A 120 5.30 -8.25 1.87
CA ILE A 120 4.58 -9.22 2.70
C ILE A 120 3.26 -8.59 3.15
N SER A 121 2.17 -9.37 3.12
CA SER A 121 0.87 -8.91 3.60
C SER A 121 0.17 -9.97 4.43
N TYR A 122 -0.53 -9.55 5.47
CA TYR A 122 -1.34 -10.39 6.35
C TYR A 122 -2.72 -9.76 6.60
N GLY A 123 -3.67 -10.58 7.02
CA GLY A 123 -5.01 -10.16 7.39
C GLY A 123 -5.97 -10.12 6.20
N LYS A 124 -6.97 -9.24 6.25
CA LYS A 124 -8.07 -9.16 5.28
C LYS A 124 -7.57 -8.72 3.89
N PRO A 125 -7.74 -9.53 2.85
CA PRO A 125 -7.35 -9.15 1.49
C PRO A 125 -8.27 -8.04 0.95
N GLY A 126 -7.81 -7.35 -0.10
CA GLY A 126 -8.58 -6.33 -0.81
C GLY A 126 -8.05 -4.92 -0.64
N SER A 127 -8.79 -3.97 -1.22
CA SER A 127 -8.53 -2.53 -1.08
C SER A 127 -9.35 -2.00 0.08
N HIS A 128 -8.71 -1.28 0.99
CA HIS A 128 -9.36 -0.71 2.16
C HIS A 128 -9.50 0.79 1.98
N PRO A 129 -10.67 1.38 2.31
CA PRO A 129 -10.93 2.80 2.11
C PRO A 129 -10.09 3.70 3.00
N ILE A 130 -9.66 3.22 4.16
CA ILE A 130 -8.83 3.98 5.10
C ILE A 130 -7.52 3.24 5.31
N GLN A 131 -6.42 3.97 5.23
CA GLN A 131 -5.08 3.40 5.30
C GLN A 131 -4.17 4.24 6.18
N ASN A 132 -3.69 3.67 7.28
CA ASN A 132 -2.60 4.25 8.06
C ASN A 132 -1.27 3.83 7.43
N LEU A 133 -0.44 4.81 7.09
CA LEU A 133 0.86 4.62 6.44
C LEU A 133 1.97 5.07 7.40
N TYR A 134 2.95 4.19 7.61
CA TYR A 134 4.13 4.43 8.42
C TYR A 134 5.36 4.26 7.53
N SER A 135 5.99 5.36 7.16
CA SER A 135 7.24 5.36 6.38
C SER A 135 8.44 5.27 7.29
N MET A 136 9.36 4.35 7.00
CA MET A 136 10.45 4.01 7.89
C MET A 136 11.77 3.86 7.14
N ARG A 137 12.88 4.18 7.83
CA ARG A 137 14.20 3.68 7.48
C ARG A 137 14.46 2.43 8.28
N ILE A 138 14.78 1.34 7.59
CA ILE A 138 15.11 0.04 8.16
C ILE A 138 16.52 -0.31 7.70
N GLU A 139 17.44 -0.50 8.65
CA GLU A 139 18.83 -0.80 8.34
C GLU A 139 19.01 -2.29 7.96
N ASP A 140 18.45 -3.21 8.74
CA ASP A 140 18.48 -4.65 8.45
C ASP A 140 17.12 -5.14 7.95
N GLN A 141 16.93 -5.12 6.63
CA GLN A 141 15.69 -5.53 5.97
C GLN A 141 15.35 -7.00 6.22
N THR A 142 16.34 -7.87 6.28
CA THR A 142 16.14 -9.32 6.47
C THR A 142 15.66 -9.60 7.89
N LYS A 143 16.29 -8.99 8.87
CA LYS A 143 15.92 -9.11 10.28
C LYS A 143 14.52 -8.58 10.53
N PHE A 144 14.22 -7.40 9.99
CA PHE A 144 12.88 -6.79 10.07
C PHE A 144 11.80 -7.67 9.44
N ALA A 145 12.01 -8.16 8.20
CA ALA A 145 11.05 -9.00 7.51
C ALA A 145 10.78 -10.32 8.26
N LYS A 146 11.80 -10.93 8.87
CA LYS A 146 11.64 -12.12 9.72
C LYS A 146 10.78 -11.83 10.96
N ALA A 147 11.07 -10.73 11.67
CA ALA A 147 10.30 -10.30 12.84
C ALA A 147 8.84 -9.98 12.44
N PHE A 148 8.64 -9.24 11.35
CA PHE A 148 7.32 -8.91 10.79
C PHE A 148 6.51 -10.18 10.48
N THR A 149 7.12 -11.12 9.76
CA THR A 149 6.49 -12.42 9.44
C THR A 149 6.13 -13.19 10.69
N LYS A 150 7.06 -13.33 11.64
CA LYS A 150 6.84 -14.08 12.89
C LYS A 150 5.63 -13.54 13.67
N TYR A 151 5.49 -12.22 13.76
CA TYR A 151 4.39 -11.59 14.47
C TYR A 151 3.08 -11.64 13.67
N HIS A 152 3.08 -11.12 12.46
CA HIS A 152 1.85 -10.89 11.70
C HIS A 152 1.22 -12.16 11.15
N SER A 153 2.00 -13.22 10.91
CA SER A 153 1.41 -14.53 10.53
C SER A 153 0.49 -15.13 11.61
N LYS A 154 0.68 -14.73 12.86
CA LYS A 154 -0.06 -15.28 13.99
C LYS A 154 -1.05 -14.30 14.63
N TYR A 155 -0.74 -13.01 14.61
CA TYR A 155 -1.47 -12.01 15.40
C TYR A 155 -2.07 -10.89 14.57
N SER A 156 -2.16 -11.01 13.23
CA SER A 156 -2.90 -10.04 12.42
C SER A 156 -4.40 -10.22 12.60
N PRO A 157 -5.13 -9.18 13.04
CA PRO A 157 -6.58 -9.23 13.12
C PRO A 157 -7.23 -9.43 11.74
N SER A 158 -8.40 -10.08 11.71
CA SER A 158 -9.15 -10.36 10.48
C SER A 158 -9.89 -9.14 9.91
N ASP A 159 -9.98 -8.05 10.67
CA ASP A 159 -10.67 -6.80 10.30
C ASP A 159 -9.80 -5.81 9.52
N ARG A 160 -8.52 -6.13 9.33
CA ARG A 160 -7.54 -5.25 8.67
C ARG A 160 -6.55 -6.00 7.81
N ARG A 161 -5.90 -5.27 6.92
CA ARG A 161 -4.73 -5.74 6.19
C ARG A 161 -3.49 -5.02 6.70
N VAL A 162 -2.42 -5.75 6.95
CA VAL A 162 -1.12 -5.17 7.29
C VAL A 162 -0.13 -5.58 6.22
N THR A 163 0.49 -4.59 5.58
CA THR A 163 1.44 -4.80 4.48
C THR A 163 2.78 -4.16 4.82
N LEU A 164 3.84 -4.94 4.75
CA LEU A 164 5.21 -4.43 4.65
C LEU A 164 5.53 -4.21 3.18
N GLY A 165 5.98 -3.02 2.83
CA GLY A 165 6.41 -2.70 1.49
C GLY A 165 7.76 -1.98 1.47
N ARG A 166 8.33 -1.88 0.26
CA ARG A 166 9.62 -1.24 0.01
C ARG A 166 9.46 -0.07 -0.95
N VAL A 167 10.12 1.04 -0.65
CA VAL A 167 10.27 2.18 -1.56
C VAL A 167 11.53 1.94 -2.38
N GLY A 168 11.39 1.86 -3.70
CA GLY A 168 12.48 1.61 -4.64
C GLY A 168 13.03 2.89 -5.25
N LEU A 169 12.13 3.74 -5.76
CA LEU A 169 12.45 4.97 -6.48
C LEU A 169 11.72 6.16 -5.83
N GLY A 170 12.27 7.36 -5.98
CA GLY A 170 11.63 8.59 -5.49
C GLY A 170 11.56 8.68 -3.97
N ARG A 171 12.58 8.22 -3.26
CA ARG A 171 12.67 8.39 -1.81
C ARG A 171 12.77 9.86 -1.46
N SER A 172 12.12 10.27 -0.36
CA SER A 172 12.26 11.63 0.14
C SER A 172 13.69 11.90 0.66
N PRO A 173 14.05 13.15 0.88
CA PRO A 173 15.33 13.50 1.51
C PRO A 173 15.56 12.83 2.87
N ASP A 174 14.46 12.47 3.58
CA ASP A 174 14.54 11.76 4.87
C ASP A 174 14.95 10.29 4.73
N GLY A 175 14.95 9.75 3.49
CA GLY A 175 15.54 8.46 3.12
C GLY A 175 14.78 7.24 3.62
N GLU A 176 13.45 7.28 3.59
CA GLU A 176 12.63 6.10 3.87
C GLU A 176 12.98 4.96 2.90
N THR A 177 13.11 3.75 3.44
CA THR A 177 13.41 2.54 2.66
C THR A 177 12.19 1.63 2.55
N HIS A 178 11.34 1.67 3.57
CA HIS A 178 10.17 0.79 3.70
C HIS A 178 8.97 1.56 4.23
N TYR A 179 7.82 0.91 4.11
CA TYR A 179 6.59 1.36 4.75
C TYR A 179 5.83 0.18 5.35
N ILE A 180 5.07 0.44 6.41
CA ILE A 180 3.96 -0.41 6.82
C ILE A 180 2.67 0.32 6.47
N LEU A 181 1.75 -0.40 5.83
CA LEU A 181 0.42 0.07 5.50
C LEU A 181 -0.58 -0.80 6.26
N VAL A 182 -1.44 -0.14 7.05
CA VAL A 182 -2.55 -0.79 7.74
C VAL A 182 -3.85 -0.32 7.09
N GLY A 183 -4.47 -1.19 6.30
CA GLY A 183 -5.75 -0.91 5.64
C GLY A 183 -6.92 -1.41 6.48
N VAL A 184 -7.94 -0.57 6.67
CA VAL A 184 -9.17 -0.85 7.43
C VAL A 184 -10.39 -0.30 6.72
N ASP A 185 -11.58 -0.75 7.14
CA ASP A 185 -12.83 -0.37 6.48
C ASP A 185 -13.46 0.90 7.06
N ASP A 186 -13.08 1.32 8.28
CA ASP A 186 -13.66 2.49 8.96
C ASP A 186 -12.66 3.21 9.87
N PHE A 187 -12.93 4.48 10.18
CA PHE A 187 -12.08 5.31 11.04
C PHE A 187 -11.99 4.85 12.49
N LYS A 188 -13.03 4.25 13.04
CA LYS A 188 -13.00 3.72 14.40
C LYS A 188 -11.92 2.63 14.52
N THR A 189 -11.90 1.73 13.54
CA THR A 189 -10.88 0.68 13.45
C THR A 189 -9.48 1.27 13.19
N ALA A 190 -9.36 2.32 12.36
CA ALA A 190 -8.10 3.01 12.13
C ALA A 190 -7.54 3.62 13.41
N MET A 191 -8.37 4.31 14.19
CA MET A 191 -7.98 4.97 15.45
C MET A 191 -7.69 3.98 16.58
N SER A 192 -8.31 2.80 16.56
CA SER A 192 -8.11 1.74 17.55
C SER A 192 -7.06 0.69 17.15
N SER A 193 -6.13 1.05 16.29
CA SER A 193 -5.20 0.10 15.65
C SER A 193 -4.35 -0.75 16.60
N GLY A 194 -4.16 -0.32 17.84
CA GLY A 194 -3.44 -1.04 18.89
C GLY A 194 -4.31 -1.85 19.86
N SER A 195 -5.59 -1.52 19.98
CA SER A 195 -6.46 -2.01 21.05
C SER A 195 -6.67 -3.53 21.08
N TYR A 196 -6.59 -4.21 19.93
CA TYR A 196 -6.70 -5.66 19.89
C TYR A 196 -5.61 -6.40 20.66
N ARG A 197 -4.44 -5.74 20.92
CA ARG A 197 -3.35 -6.32 21.71
C ARG A 197 -3.58 -6.18 23.21
N GLU A 198 -4.26 -5.12 23.63
CA GLU A 198 -4.46 -4.78 25.05
C GLU A 198 -5.16 -5.88 25.83
N ASN A 199 -6.11 -6.56 25.16
CA ASN A 199 -6.88 -7.66 25.74
C ASN A 199 -6.29 -9.05 25.44
N ASN A 200 -5.09 -9.13 24.80
CA ASN A 200 -4.44 -10.38 24.44
C ASN A 200 -2.97 -10.40 24.93
N LYS A 201 -2.77 -10.97 26.14
CA LYS A 201 -1.43 -11.04 26.77
C LYS A 201 -0.38 -11.69 25.85
N ALA A 202 -0.75 -12.73 25.10
CA ALA A 202 0.18 -13.41 24.20
C ALA A 202 0.55 -12.53 23.00
N ALA A 203 -0.41 -11.79 22.42
CA ALA A 203 -0.16 -10.83 21.34
C ALA A 203 0.70 -9.65 21.84
N MET A 204 0.48 -9.18 23.08
CA MET A 204 1.28 -8.11 23.66
C MET A 204 2.74 -8.55 23.91
N ALA A 205 2.95 -9.76 24.46
CA ALA A 205 4.29 -10.30 24.64
C ALA A 205 5.02 -10.48 23.30
N ALA A 206 4.32 -11.03 22.29
CA ALA A 206 4.87 -11.20 20.94
C ALA A 206 5.15 -9.85 20.25
N TRP A 207 4.37 -8.80 20.54
CA TRP A 207 4.61 -7.45 20.04
C TRP A 207 5.87 -6.83 20.62
N LYS A 208 6.13 -7.07 21.91
CA LYS A 208 7.41 -6.65 22.54
C LYS A 208 8.58 -7.37 21.89
N GLU A 209 8.49 -8.70 21.77
CA GLU A 209 9.50 -9.52 21.07
C GLU A 209 9.73 -9.08 19.62
N TYR A 210 8.66 -8.69 18.91
CA TYR A 210 8.75 -8.16 17.54
C TYR A 210 9.72 -6.97 17.50
N TRP A 211 9.51 -5.94 18.33
CA TRP A 211 10.36 -4.75 18.34
C TRP A 211 11.81 -5.04 18.80
N GLU A 212 12.01 -5.95 19.74
CA GLU A 212 13.35 -6.38 20.14
C GLU A 212 14.12 -7.06 18.98
N ASN A 213 13.42 -7.61 18.02
CA ASN A 213 13.98 -8.37 16.90
C ASN A 213 13.93 -7.66 15.53
N THR A 214 13.49 -6.42 15.44
CA THR A 214 13.44 -5.68 14.16
C THR A 214 14.80 -5.13 13.71
N GLY A 215 15.76 -5.00 14.62
CA GLY A 215 16.98 -4.25 14.40
C GLY A 215 16.72 -2.74 14.49
N GLU A 216 17.63 -1.94 13.95
CA GLU A 216 17.51 -0.48 13.97
C GLU A 216 16.44 -0.03 12.95
N VAL A 217 15.43 0.68 13.48
CA VAL A 217 14.30 1.20 12.71
C VAL A 217 14.05 2.65 13.13
N LYS A 218 14.01 3.54 12.15
CA LYS A 218 13.62 4.94 12.35
C LYS A 218 12.28 5.19 11.67
N LEU A 219 11.25 5.57 12.44
CA LEU A 219 10.03 6.12 11.89
C LEU A 219 10.35 7.48 11.27
N ILE A 220 10.08 7.66 10.00
CA ILE A 220 10.32 8.92 9.28
C ILE A 220 9.05 9.78 9.32
N ARG A 221 7.89 9.18 8.99
CA ARG A 221 6.60 9.86 9.07
C ARG A 221 5.46 8.87 9.20
N SER A 222 4.32 9.39 9.63
CA SER A 222 3.05 8.66 9.58
C SER A 222 1.96 9.55 9.02
N SER A 223 0.99 8.92 8.35
CA SER A 223 -0.20 9.60 7.85
C SER A 223 -1.36 8.62 7.78
N THR A 224 -2.56 9.15 7.73
CA THR A 224 -3.76 8.40 7.37
C THR A 224 -4.26 8.94 6.04
N ARG A 225 -4.63 8.06 5.13
CA ARG A 225 -5.22 8.43 3.84
C ARG A 225 -6.57 7.77 3.64
N VAL A 226 -7.46 8.49 2.98
CA VAL A 226 -8.83 8.06 2.66
C VAL A 226 -8.96 7.91 1.15
N MET A 227 -9.49 6.79 0.71
CA MET A 227 -9.73 6.52 -0.69
C MET A 227 -10.94 7.33 -1.18
N LEU A 228 -10.72 8.20 -2.16
CA LEU A 228 -11.76 8.96 -2.83
C LEU A 228 -12.33 8.22 -4.04
N GLY A 229 -11.52 7.38 -4.69
CA GLY A 229 -11.95 6.60 -5.84
C GLY A 229 -11.00 5.46 -6.21
N LYS A 230 -11.55 4.50 -6.96
CA LYS A 230 -10.84 3.32 -7.49
C LYS A 230 -11.36 2.97 -8.87
N TRP A 231 -10.47 2.72 -9.83
CA TRP A 231 -10.77 2.38 -11.22
C TRP A 231 -9.96 1.19 -11.72
#